data_70bc411b55759fb7eaa0bd6058b26e55
#
_entry.id   70bc411b55759fb7eaa0bd6058b26e55
#
_cell.length_a   1.000
_cell.length_b   1.000
_cell.length_c   1.000
_cell.angle_alpha   90.00
_cell.angle_beta   90.00
_cell.angle_gamma   90.00
#
_symmetry.space_group_name_H-M   'P 1'
#
loop_
_entity.id
_entity.type
_entity.pdbx_description
1 polymer ?
#
loop_
_entity_poly.entity_id
_entity_poly.type
_entity_poly.pdbx_seq_one_letter_code
_entity_poly.pdbx_strand_id
1 'polypeptide(L)'
;MTRTLLVSAVVVGVWVAGGSIVVRAQGPVPSGVNHEVRGQIGASINNAGLQNTIEFAWIKPTSGSDHPLLSGAHVAAGITNVLTPTQVKFGGWVEYSPLSILDVRAGIDPSGYFGTFDSLMGFGSYDEPFDPDSRKTRGGAGAGAAGRVYLSPTLKFKAGRILGSTGATVEWWRSSAGQPYFYEPTRDTVLRSNGDRLLTTTSVLMYQWVSGSAPLAIGAIHTLARVDDARGNRIQKLGAIAVKEFGASRFRLPHPSLTMVIARYLDDPFKKDEWSAAMAIGFRR
;
A
#
# COMPACT_ATOMS: atom_id res chain seq x y z
N MET A 1 -33.96 17.05 -19.16
CA MET A 1 -32.70 16.43 -19.61
C MET A 1 -31.66 16.58 -18.49
N THR A 2 -31.65 15.64 -17.58
CA THR A 2 -30.75 15.62 -16.41
C THR A 2 -29.43 15.00 -16.84
N ARG A 3 -28.38 15.79 -16.98
CA ARG A 3 -27.02 15.28 -17.22
C ARG A 3 -26.52 14.61 -15.95
N THR A 4 -26.57 13.30 -15.93
CA THR A 4 -25.91 12.47 -14.94
C THR A 4 -24.40 12.68 -15.10
N LEU A 5 -23.80 13.47 -14.22
CA LEU A 5 -22.35 13.59 -14.08
C LEU A 5 -21.82 12.23 -13.60
N LEU A 6 -21.32 11.40 -14.51
CA LEU A 6 -20.48 10.26 -14.17
C LEU A 6 -19.22 10.77 -13.45
N VAL A 7 -19.23 10.72 -12.14
CA VAL A 7 -18.07 11.00 -11.31
C VAL A 7 -17.13 9.80 -11.46
N SER A 8 -16.14 9.92 -12.32
CA SER A 8 -15.07 8.93 -12.47
C SER A 8 -14.33 8.81 -11.15
N ALA A 9 -14.35 7.61 -10.56
CA ALA A 9 -13.64 7.30 -9.34
C ALA A 9 -12.14 7.25 -9.61
N VAL A 10 -11.36 8.11 -8.98
CA VAL A 10 -9.89 8.10 -9.02
C VAL A 10 -9.41 7.03 -8.04
N VAL A 11 -8.74 6.00 -8.55
CA VAL A 11 -8.07 4.99 -7.72
C VAL A 11 -6.59 5.26 -7.77
N VAL A 12 -6.03 5.69 -6.66
CA VAL A 12 -4.59 5.88 -6.50
C VAL A 12 -4.05 4.75 -5.65
N GLY A 13 -3.38 3.81 -6.27
CA GLY A 13 -2.57 2.83 -5.55
C GLY A 13 -1.18 3.43 -5.32
N VAL A 14 -0.84 3.78 -4.09
CA VAL A 14 0.49 4.28 -3.75
C VAL A 14 1.26 3.21 -3.02
N TRP A 15 2.40 2.90 -3.56
CA TRP A 15 3.37 2.00 -2.97
C TRP A 15 4.42 2.80 -2.22
N VAL A 16 4.31 2.84 -0.90
CA VAL A 16 5.38 3.37 -0.06
C VAL A 16 5.53 2.42 1.12
N ALA A 17 6.71 1.85 1.26
CA ALA A 17 7.08 0.95 2.36
C ALA A 17 6.05 -0.19 2.62
N GLY A 18 5.62 -0.89 1.55
CA GLY A 18 4.83 -2.12 1.65
C GLY A 18 3.35 -1.96 1.99
N GLY A 19 2.77 -0.77 1.94
CA GLY A 19 1.32 -0.53 2.04
C GLY A 19 0.74 -0.04 0.73
N SER A 20 -0.34 -0.65 0.25
CA SER A 20 -1.10 -0.11 -0.89
C SER A 20 -2.12 0.88 -0.36
N ILE A 21 -1.96 2.18 -0.66
CA ILE A 21 -3.03 3.15 -0.44
C ILE A 21 -3.80 3.31 -1.72
N VAL A 22 -5.07 2.99 -1.65
CA VAL A 22 -6.02 3.25 -2.71
C VAL A 22 -6.82 4.49 -2.32
N VAL A 23 -6.46 5.66 -2.85
CA VAL A 23 -7.32 6.85 -2.73
C VAL A 23 -8.44 6.70 -3.76
N ARG A 24 -9.61 6.34 -3.29
CA ARG A 24 -10.80 6.20 -4.10
C ARG A 24 -11.66 7.46 -3.94
N ALA A 25 -11.88 8.22 -5.01
CA ALA A 25 -13.04 9.08 -5.04
C ALA A 25 -14.25 8.16 -5.27
N GLN A 26 -15.04 7.93 -4.24
CA GLN A 26 -16.19 7.02 -4.32
C GLN A 26 -17.32 7.67 -5.10
N GLY A 27 -17.66 7.08 -6.24
CA GLY A 27 -19.01 7.18 -6.82
C GLY A 27 -19.92 6.14 -6.16
N PRO A 28 -21.23 6.19 -6.45
CA PRO A 28 -22.17 5.15 -6.01
C PRO A 28 -21.68 3.78 -6.41
N VAL A 29 -21.70 2.82 -5.49
CA VAL A 29 -21.41 1.42 -5.81
C VAL A 29 -22.62 0.88 -6.57
N PRO A 30 -22.44 0.27 -7.78
CA PRO A 30 -23.55 -0.32 -8.52
C PRO A 30 -24.30 -1.34 -7.68
N SER A 31 -25.62 -1.45 -7.87
CA SER A 31 -26.44 -2.42 -7.16
C SER A 31 -26.01 -3.87 -7.46
N GLY A 32 -26.15 -4.77 -6.48
CA GLY A 32 -25.74 -6.15 -6.59
C GLY A 32 -24.31 -6.42 -6.16
N VAL A 33 -23.82 -7.65 -6.37
CA VAL A 33 -22.41 -8.01 -6.14
C VAL A 33 -21.60 -7.65 -7.36
N ASN A 34 -20.58 -6.84 -7.15
CA ASN A 34 -19.68 -6.41 -8.21
C ASN A 34 -18.32 -7.12 -8.05
N HIS A 35 -17.69 -7.43 -9.16
CA HIS A 35 -16.35 -8.00 -9.21
C HIS A 35 -15.38 -6.94 -9.71
N GLU A 36 -14.24 -6.84 -9.08
CA GLU A 36 -13.18 -5.93 -9.50
C GLU A 36 -11.84 -6.66 -9.53
N VAL A 37 -11.08 -6.45 -10.60
CA VAL A 37 -9.70 -6.91 -10.73
C VAL A 37 -8.80 -5.69 -10.81
N ARG A 38 -7.79 -5.64 -9.95
CA ARG A 38 -6.76 -4.60 -9.95
C ARG A 38 -5.41 -5.24 -10.16
N GLY A 39 -4.58 -4.62 -10.98
CA GLY A 39 -3.20 -5.03 -11.12
C GLY A 39 -2.29 -3.82 -11.07
N GLN A 40 -1.08 -4.03 -10.57
CA GLN A 40 -0.06 -2.99 -10.49
C GLN A 40 1.33 -3.60 -10.60
N ILE A 41 2.19 -2.97 -11.41
CA ILE A 41 3.63 -3.20 -11.42
C ILE A 41 4.30 -1.91 -11.01
N GLY A 42 5.20 -1.99 -10.04
CA GLY A 42 5.94 -0.84 -9.54
C GLY A 42 7.40 -1.14 -9.31
N ALA A 43 8.21 -0.10 -9.43
CA ALA A 43 9.63 -0.10 -9.10
C ALA A 43 9.95 1.07 -8.18
N SER A 44 10.95 0.90 -7.33
CA SER A 44 11.44 1.92 -6.43
C SER A 44 12.96 1.92 -6.34
N ILE A 45 13.50 3.08 -6.01
CA ILE A 45 14.90 3.27 -5.64
C ILE A 45 14.97 3.82 -4.22
N ASN A 46 15.99 3.45 -3.50
CA ASN A 46 16.26 3.80 -2.11
C ASN A 46 15.04 3.63 -1.17
N ASN A 47 14.47 2.55 -1.03
CA ASN A 47 14.79 1.13 -1.09
C ASN A 47 14.57 0.53 -2.51
N ALA A 48 15.56 -0.11 -3.06
CA ALA A 48 15.43 -0.71 -4.39
C ALA A 48 14.44 -1.89 -4.35
N GLY A 49 13.48 -1.87 -5.25
CA GLY A 49 12.46 -2.91 -5.30
C GLY A 49 11.70 -2.95 -6.61
N LEU A 50 11.28 -4.14 -6.97
CA LEU A 50 10.32 -4.41 -8.05
C LEU A 50 9.18 -5.21 -7.46
N GLN A 51 7.93 -4.86 -7.79
CA GLN A 51 6.79 -5.62 -7.32
C GLN A 51 5.67 -5.66 -8.33
N ASN A 52 5.07 -6.82 -8.45
CA ASN A 52 3.78 -7.05 -9.09
C ASN A 52 2.73 -7.32 -8.01
N THR A 53 1.57 -6.72 -8.15
CA THR A 53 0.41 -6.97 -7.29
C THR A 53 -0.81 -7.22 -8.16
N ILE A 54 -1.56 -8.27 -7.87
CA ILE A 54 -2.88 -8.54 -8.44
C ILE A 54 -3.86 -8.75 -7.30
N GLU A 55 -4.97 -8.05 -7.36
CA GLU A 55 -6.06 -8.14 -6.38
C GLU A 55 -7.36 -8.48 -7.09
N PHE A 56 -8.12 -9.45 -6.55
CA PHE A 56 -9.49 -9.76 -6.92
C PHE A 56 -10.40 -9.41 -5.76
N ALA A 57 -11.45 -8.65 -6.02
CA ALA A 57 -12.39 -8.19 -5.01
C ALA A 57 -13.84 -8.49 -5.41
N TRP A 58 -14.62 -8.90 -4.42
CA TRP A 58 -16.07 -8.96 -4.45
C TRP A 58 -16.61 -7.83 -3.57
N ILE A 59 -17.47 -7.00 -4.14
CA ILE A 59 -17.95 -5.78 -3.48
C ILE A 59 -19.49 -5.82 -3.48
N LYS A 60 -20.09 -5.70 -2.31
CA LYS A 60 -21.54 -5.63 -2.15
C LYS A 60 -21.94 -4.32 -1.47
N PRO A 61 -22.74 -3.46 -2.11
CA PRO A 61 -23.24 -2.25 -1.46
C PRO A 61 -24.12 -2.62 -0.26
N THR A 62 -24.00 -1.84 0.80
CA THR A 62 -24.79 -1.99 2.04
C THR A 62 -25.84 -0.93 2.21
N SER A 63 -25.84 0.11 1.33
CA SER A 63 -26.83 1.18 1.31
C SER A 63 -27.29 1.44 -0.12
N GLY A 64 -28.58 1.67 -0.28
CA GLY A 64 -29.18 2.21 -1.52
C GLY A 64 -29.44 3.71 -1.45
N SER A 65 -28.90 4.40 -0.46
CA SER A 65 -29.12 5.83 -0.23
C SER A 65 -28.30 6.70 -1.18
N ASP A 66 -28.91 7.73 -1.76
CA ASP A 66 -28.22 8.76 -2.54
C ASP A 66 -27.47 9.79 -1.67
N HIS A 67 -27.58 9.68 -0.34
CA HIS A 67 -26.86 10.58 0.56
C HIS A 67 -25.35 10.44 0.39
N PRO A 68 -24.58 11.53 0.21
CA PRO A 68 -23.14 11.47 -0.14
C PRO A 68 -22.28 10.63 0.81
N LEU A 69 -22.61 10.57 2.09
CA LEU A 69 -21.90 9.76 3.07
C LEU A 69 -22.26 8.27 3.03
N LEU A 70 -23.40 7.90 2.45
CA LEU A 70 -23.89 6.50 2.44
C LEU A 70 -23.85 5.86 1.04
N SER A 71 -23.83 6.66 -0.02
CA SER A 71 -23.85 6.16 -1.41
C SER A 71 -22.66 5.24 -1.76
N GLY A 72 -21.55 5.33 -1.04
CA GLY A 72 -20.40 4.47 -1.17
C GLY A 72 -20.27 3.37 -0.11
N ALA A 73 -21.28 3.21 0.77
CA ALA A 73 -21.23 2.21 1.83
C ALA A 73 -21.28 0.79 1.25
N HIS A 74 -20.35 -0.08 1.67
CA HIS A 74 -20.26 -1.44 1.15
C HIS A 74 -19.54 -2.39 2.12
N VAL A 75 -19.68 -3.66 1.85
CA VAL A 75 -18.77 -4.72 2.33
C VAL A 75 -18.03 -5.29 1.14
N ALA A 76 -16.78 -5.66 1.35
CA ALA A 76 -15.99 -6.33 0.33
C ALA A 76 -15.16 -7.44 0.93
N ALA A 77 -14.81 -8.41 0.10
CA ALA A 77 -13.82 -9.44 0.41
C ALA A 77 -12.95 -9.66 -0.82
N GLY A 78 -11.72 -10.10 -0.62
CA GLY A 78 -10.85 -10.33 -1.75
C GLY A 78 -9.62 -11.14 -1.42
N ILE A 79 -8.90 -11.44 -2.49
CA ILE A 79 -7.59 -12.08 -2.45
C ILE A 79 -6.56 -11.19 -3.14
N THR A 80 -5.34 -11.21 -2.62
CA THR A 80 -4.22 -10.44 -3.17
C THR A 80 -3.04 -11.37 -3.40
N ASN A 81 -2.46 -11.30 -4.58
CA ASN A 81 -1.15 -11.88 -4.87
C ASN A 81 -0.12 -10.77 -5.01
N VAL A 82 1.02 -10.94 -4.38
CA VAL A 82 2.18 -10.05 -4.52
C VAL A 82 3.39 -10.88 -4.87
N LEU A 83 4.12 -10.46 -5.90
CA LEU A 83 5.37 -11.06 -6.31
C LEU A 83 6.45 -9.98 -6.35
N THR A 84 7.56 -10.25 -5.65
CA THR A 84 8.78 -9.44 -5.66
C THR A 84 9.99 -10.33 -5.91
N PRO A 85 11.19 -9.81 -6.16
CA PRO A 85 12.40 -10.62 -6.24
C PRO A 85 12.75 -11.36 -4.93
N THR A 86 12.18 -10.94 -3.80
CA THR A 86 12.46 -11.52 -2.46
C THR A 86 11.43 -12.52 -1.99
N GLN A 87 10.17 -12.39 -2.44
CA GLN A 87 9.05 -13.17 -1.89
C GLN A 87 7.85 -13.27 -2.83
N VAL A 88 7.08 -14.31 -2.62
CA VAL A 88 5.69 -14.41 -3.06
C VAL A 88 4.76 -14.34 -1.86
N LYS A 89 3.67 -13.60 -2.00
CA LYS A 89 2.65 -13.43 -0.96
C LYS A 89 1.27 -13.72 -1.53
N PHE A 90 0.48 -14.48 -0.79
CA PHE A 90 -0.95 -14.66 -1.04
C PHE A 90 -1.71 -14.16 0.18
N GLY A 91 -2.57 -13.17 -0.02
CA GLY A 91 -3.36 -12.58 1.04
C GLY A 91 -4.85 -12.79 0.85
N GLY A 92 -5.58 -12.88 1.96
CA GLY A 92 -7.03 -12.78 2.00
C GLY A 92 -7.45 -11.60 2.87
N TRP A 93 -8.51 -10.88 2.49
CA TRP A 93 -8.95 -9.72 3.24
C TRP A 93 -10.46 -9.54 3.18
N VAL A 94 -10.98 -8.83 4.18
CA VAL A 94 -12.34 -8.32 4.25
C VAL A 94 -12.28 -6.82 4.51
N GLU A 95 -13.26 -6.08 3.97
CA GLU A 95 -13.36 -4.63 4.14
C GLU A 95 -14.80 -4.26 4.46
N TYR A 96 -14.98 -3.37 5.41
CA TYR A 96 -16.25 -2.74 5.73
C TYR A 96 -16.12 -1.23 5.58
N SER A 97 -16.93 -0.66 4.72
CA SER A 97 -17.03 0.78 4.46
C SER A 97 -18.42 1.27 4.90
N PRO A 98 -18.61 1.61 6.19
CA PRO A 98 -19.89 2.09 6.69
C PRO A 98 -20.30 3.43 6.08
N LEU A 99 -19.32 4.22 5.69
CA LEU A 99 -19.46 5.53 5.09
C LEU A 99 -18.55 5.67 3.88
N SER A 100 -18.91 6.51 2.94
CA SER A 100 -18.07 6.82 1.76
C SER A 100 -16.69 7.37 2.12
N ILE A 101 -16.52 7.87 3.34
CA ILE A 101 -15.29 8.48 3.84
C ILE A 101 -14.45 7.55 4.73
N LEU A 102 -14.96 6.37 5.09
CA LEU A 102 -14.28 5.46 6.03
C LEU A 102 -14.27 4.04 5.48
N ASP A 103 -13.08 3.47 5.33
CA ASP A 103 -12.87 2.04 5.11
C ASP A 103 -12.15 1.43 6.31
N VAL A 104 -12.53 0.21 6.66
CA VAL A 104 -11.82 -0.61 7.66
C VAL A 104 -11.55 -1.97 7.01
N ARG A 105 -10.28 -2.25 6.73
CA ARG A 105 -9.85 -3.52 6.13
C ARG A 105 -9.10 -4.35 7.15
N ALA A 106 -9.39 -5.64 7.20
CA ALA A 106 -8.62 -6.64 7.95
C ALA A 106 -8.21 -7.77 7.02
N GLY A 107 -7.05 -8.37 7.26
CA GLY A 107 -6.57 -9.43 6.39
C GLY A 107 -5.42 -10.22 6.98
N ILE A 108 -5.05 -11.27 6.23
CA ILE A 108 -3.92 -12.15 6.51
C ILE A 108 -3.10 -12.33 5.24
N ASP A 109 -1.78 -12.19 5.36
CA ASP A 109 -0.82 -12.28 4.26
C ASP A 109 0.29 -13.30 4.57
N PRO A 110 0.10 -14.60 4.33
CA PRO A 110 1.21 -15.55 4.32
C PRO A 110 2.16 -15.27 3.15
N SER A 111 3.45 -15.42 3.40
CA SER A 111 4.52 -15.12 2.44
C SER A 111 5.59 -16.21 2.45
N GLY A 112 6.02 -16.62 1.24
CA GLY A 112 7.19 -17.45 1.05
C GLY A 112 8.36 -16.60 0.55
N TYR A 113 9.51 -16.69 1.18
CA TYR A 113 10.74 -15.97 0.86
C TYR A 113 11.72 -16.84 0.12
N PHE A 114 12.40 -16.28 -0.88
CA PHE A 114 13.30 -17.02 -1.78
C PHE A 114 14.76 -17.07 -1.30
N GLY A 115 15.12 -16.38 -0.21
CA GLY A 115 16.49 -16.25 0.27
C GLY A 115 17.35 -15.30 -0.55
N THR A 116 16.72 -14.41 -1.32
CA THR A 116 17.38 -13.39 -2.14
C THR A 116 17.29 -12.00 -1.47
N PHE A 117 18.24 -11.10 -1.78
CA PHE A 117 18.24 -9.70 -1.30
C PHE A 117 18.03 -9.60 0.21
N ASP A 118 18.81 -10.37 0.99
CA ASP A 118 18.85 -10.37 2.45
C ASP A 118 17.54 -10.75 3.15
N SER A 119 16.57 -11.35 2.41
CA SER A 119 15.29 -11.77 2.96
C SER A 119 15.44 -12.80 4.08
N LEU A 120 14.67 -12.64 5.15
CA LEU A 120 14.72 -13.46 6.38
C LEU A 120 16.11 -13.59 7.02
N MET A 121 17.03 -12.68 6.70
CA MET A 121 18.31 -12.61 7.39
C MET A 121 18.09 -12.47 8.90
N GLY A 122 18.76 -13.31 9.70
CA GLY A 122 18.58 -13.35 11.14
C GLY A 122 19.41 -12.31 11.87
N PHE A 123 18.85 -11.80 12.98
CA PHE A 123 19.48 -10.85 13.91
C PHE A 123 19.30 -11.33 15.35
N GLY A 124 20.21 -10.93 16.23
CA GLY A 124 20.13 -11.21 17.67
C GLY A 124 19.31 -10.18 18.44
N SER A 125 19.24 -8.93 17.94
CA SER A 125 18.49 -7.84 18.56
C SER A 125 18.02 -6.81 17.52
N TYR A 126 17.16 -5.88 17.93
CA TYR A 126 16.79 -4.71 17.13
C TYR A 126 17.92 -3.70 16.92
N ASP A 127 18.91 -3.67 17.84
CA ASP A 127 19.98 -2.67 17.87
C ASP A 127 21.15 -3.04 16.96
N GLU A 128 21.12 -4.25 16.40
CA GLU A 128 22.14 -4.65 15.43
C GLU A 128 21.97 -3.87 14.12
N PRO A 129 23.07 -3.38 13.54
CA PRO A 129 23.01 -2.62 12.30
C PRO A 129 22.50 -3.51 11.16
N PHE A 130 21.51 -2.99 10.43
CA PHE A 130 20.89 -3.65 9.28
C PHE A 130 20.90 -2.78 8.01
N ASP A 131 21.79 -1.80 7.95
CA ASP A 131 22.09 -1.07 6.72
C ASP A 131 22.62 -2.01 5.62
N PRO A 132 22.62 -1.61 4.35
CA PRO A 132 23.00 -2.49 3.24
C PRO A 132 24.41 -3.09 3.37
N ASP A 133 25.39 -2.34 3.88
CA ASP A 133 26.76 -2.81 4.01
C ASP A 133 26.90 -3.82 5.16
N SER A 134 26.25 -3.57 6.28
CA SER A 134 26.17 -4.48 7.42
C SER A 134 25.51 -5.80 7.03
N ARG A 135 24.40 -5.75 6.28
CA ARG A 135 23.73 -6.97 5.78
C ARG A 135 24.61 -7.76 4.81
N LYS A 136 25.29 -7.07 3.88
CA LYS A 136 26.23 -7.71 2.94
C LYS A 136 27.37 -8.43 3.65
N THR A 137 27.93 -7.84 4.72
CA THR A 137 29.01 -8.42 5.52
C THR A 137 28.50 -9.60 6.36
N ARG A 138 27.30 -9.51 6.91
CA ARG A 138 26.69 -10.55 7.75
C ARG A 138 26.43 -11.82 6.94
N GLY A 139 25.90 -11.71 5.73
CA GLY A 139 25.43 -12.86 4.95
C GLY A 139 24.28 -13.60 5.63
N GLY A 140 23.86 -14.73 5.08
CA GLY A 140 22.88 -15.59 5.73
C GLY A 140 21.42 -15.24 5.41
N ALA A 141 21.14 -14.63 4.25
CA ALA A 141 19.79 -14.60 3.70
C ALA A 141 19.20 -16.03 3.63
N GLY A 142 17.96 -16.22 4.03
CA GLY A 142 17.31 -17.52 4.10
C GLY A 142 16.03 -17.61 3.29
N ALA A 143 15.79 -18.77 2.69
CA ALA A 143 14.47 -19.15 2.21
C ALA A 143 13.63 -19.60 3.41
N GLY A 144 12.33 -19.28 3.39
CA GLY A 144 11.44 -19.63 4.49
C GLY A 144 10.09 -18.97 4.36
N ALA A 145 9.34 -18.95 5.44
CA ALA A 145 8.02 -18.36 5.50
C ALA A 145 7.93 -17.25 6.55
N ALA A 146 7.16 -16.24 6.26
CA ALA A 146 6.66 -15.30 7.25
C ALA A 146 5.20 -14.95 6.91
N GLY A 147 4.55 -14.26 7.80
CA GLY A 147 3.19 -13.82 7.56
C GLY A 147 2.79 -12.73 8.52
N ARG A 148 1.75 -12.02 8.11
CA ARG A 148 1.14 -10.99 8.96
C ARG A 148 -0.37 -11.12 8.97
N VAL A 149 -0.96 -10.73 10.10
CA VAL A 149 -2.36 -10.34 10.22
C VAL A 149 -2.37 -8.82 10.33
N TYR A 150 -3.35 -8.15 9.76
CA TYR A 150 -3.40 -6.70 9.81
C TYR A 150 -4.81 -6.13 9.94
N LEU A 151 -4.89 -4.93 10.50
CA LEU A 151 -6.07 -4.07 10.55
C LEU A 151 -5.70 -2.69 10.02
N SER A 152 -6.49 -2.17 9.07
CA SER A 152 -6.18 -0.95 8.34
C SER A 152 -7.40 -0.04 8.19
N PRO A 153 -7.70 0.84 9.14
CA PRO A 153 -8.65 1.92 8.96
C PRO A 153 -8.08 3.01 8.03
N THR A 154 -8.91 3.54 7.14
CA THR A 154 -8.57 4.61 6.20
C THR A 154 -9.71 5.62 6.14
N LEU A 155 -9.39 6.89 6.40
CA LEU A 155 -10.27 8.03 6.16
C LEU A 155 -9.96 8.65 4.79
N LYS A 156 -11.01 9.01 4.05
CA LYS A 156 -10.92 9.60 2.72
C LYS A 156 -11.85 10.80 2.62
N PHE A 157 -11.47 11.80 1.86
CA PHE A 157 -12.37 12.90 1.54
C PHE A 157 -12.10 13.45 0.14
N LYS A 158 -13.14 14.07 -0.41
CA LYS A 158 -13.07 14.86 -1.64
C LYS A 158 -13.87 16.13 -1.47
N ALA A 159 -13.22 17.29 -1.63
CA ALA A 159 -13.82 18.61 -1.59
C ALA A 159 -13.48 19.35 -2.89
N GLY A 160 -14.42 19.36 -3.83
CA GLY A 160 -14.18 19.90 -5.18
C GLY A 160 -13.04 19.16 -5.89
N ARG A 161 -11.92 19.84 -6.06
CA ARG A 161 -10.70 19.30 -6.69
C ARG A 161 -9.65 18.82 -5.69
N ILE A 162 -9.90 18.96 -4.40
CA ILE A 162 -9.01 18.48 -3.36
C ILE A 162 -9.40 17.07 -2.99
N LEU A 163 -8.41 16.17 -3.01
CA LEU A 163 -8.52 14.77 -2.61
C LEU A 163 -7.60 14.54 -1.41
N GLY A 164 -8.09 13.87 -0.40
CA GLY A 164 -7.26 13.49 0.74
C GLY A 164 -7.58 12.10 1.25
N SER A 165 -6.57 11.46 1.80
CA SER A 165 -6.74 10.25 2.59
C SER A 165 -5.67 10.15 3.68
N THR A 166 -6.04 9.53 4.78
CA THR A 166 -5.10 9.13 5.82
C THR A 166 -5.49 7.74 6.32
N GLY A 167 -4.54 6.84 6.36
CA GLY A 167 -4.72 5.48 6.82
C GLY A 167 -3.65 5.10 7.83
N ALA A 168 -4.02 4.23 8.76
CA ALA A 168 -3.10 3.56 9.66
C ALA A 168 -3.26 2.05 9.49
N THR A 169 -2.17 1.30 9.52
CA THR A 169 -2.20 -0.16 9.50
C THR A 169 -1.39 -0.69 10.67
N VAL A 170 -2.03 -1.48 11.50
CA VAL A 170 -1.36 -2.27 12.52
C VAL A 170 -1.17 -3.67 11.98
N GLU A 171 0.07 -4.14 12.00
CA GLU A 171 0.48 -5.44 11.46
C GLU A 171 1.08 -6.28 12.58
N TRP A 172 0.65 -7.52 12.72
CA TRP A 172 1.21 -8.53 13.61
C TRP A 172 1.96 -9.56 12.78
N TRP A 173 3.27 -9.59 12.93
CA TRP A 173 4.19 -10.39 12.14
C TRP A 173 4.66 -11.64 12.87
N ARG A 174 4.87 -12.72 12.11
CA ARG A 174 5.58 -13.93 12.54
C ARG A 174 6.42 -14.47 11.38
N SER A 175 7.54 -15.12 11.70
CA SER A 175 8.38 -15.75 10.67
C SER A 175 8.93 -17.10 11.16
N SER A 176 9.36 -17.92 10.19
CA SER A 176 10.08 -19.16 10.41
C SER A 176 11.61 -18.95 10.46
N ALA A 177 12.09 -17.71 10.55
CA ALA A 177 13.53 -17.44 10.70
C ALA A 177 14.04 -18.11 11.99
N GLY A 178 15.16 -18.81 11.88
CA GLY A 178 15.75 -19.55 13.01
C GLY A 178 16.38 -18.67 14.09
N GLN A 179 16.42 -17.37 13.91
CA GLN A 179 16.94 -16.37 14.84
C GLN A 179 15.82 -15.60 15.54
N PRO A 180 16.07 -14.96 16.70
CA PRO A 180 15.05 -14.21 17.44
C PRO A 180 14.44 -13.07 16.64
N TYR A 181 15.20 -12.48 15.71
CA TYR A 181 14.76 -11.38 14.86
C TYR A 181 15.10 -11.68 13.40
N PHE A 182 14.38 -11.06 12.46
CA PHE A 182 14.58 -11.21 11.03
C PHE A 182 14.41 -9.88 10.29
N TYR A 183 15.12 -9.71 9.18
CA TYR A 183 14.96 -8.57 8.28
C TYR A 183 13.79 -8.80 7.32
N GLU A 184 12.86 -7.86 7.27
CA GLU A 184 11.73 -7.83 6.33
C GLU A 184 12.01 -6.78 5.22
N PRO A 185 12.37 -7.22 4.00
CA PRO A 185 12.86 -6.31 2.96
C PRO A 185 11.80 -5.35 2.42
N THR A 186 10.50 -5.71 2.43
CA THR A 186 9.47 -4.81 1.93
C THR A 186 9.11 -3.71 2.93
N ARG A 187 9.47 -3.88 4.20
CA ARG A 187 9.33 -2.88 5.27
C ARG A 187 10.65 -2.18 5.57
N ASP A 188 11.76 -2.72 5.05
CA ASP A 188 13.12 -2.24 5.31
C ASP A 188 13.40 -2.13 6.81
N THR A 189 13.02 -3.17 7.57
CA THR A 189 13.13 -3.15 9.03
C THR A 189 13.38 -4.53 9.60
N VAL A 190 13.87 -4.59 10.83
CA VAL A 190 14.05 -5.81 11.61
C VAL A 190 12.83 -6.01 12.51
N LEU A 191 12.29 -7.24 12.52
CA LEU A 191 11.12 -7.66 13.28
C LEU A 191 11.44 -8.89 14.11
N ARG A 192 10.74 -9.09 15.24
CA ARG A 192 10.84 -10.28 16.07
C ARG A 192 10.18 -11.47 15.38
N SER A 193 10.87 -12.64 15.34
CA SER A 193 10.42 -13.82 14.60
C SER A 193 9.16 -14.46 15.18
N ASN A 194 8.99 -14.52 16.49
CA ASN A 194 7.87 -15.17 17.13
C ASN A 194 6.67 -14.25 17.45
N GLY A 195 6.70 -13.02 16.96
CA GLY A 195 5.61 -12.07 17.09
C GLY A 195 6.10 -10.66 17.29
N ASP A 196 5.73 -9.76 16.38
CA ASP A 196 6.04 -8.34 16.45
C ASP A 196 4.87 -7.49 15.97
N ARG A 197 4.84 -6.24 16.37
CA ARG A 197 3.84 -5.28 15.95
C ARG A 197 4.48 -4.10 15.23
N LEU A 198 4.06 -3.90 13.98
CA LEU A 198 4.46 -2.78 13.14
C LEU A 198 3.26 -1.87 12.90
N LEU A 199 3.40 -0.60 13.21
CA LEU A 199 2.46 0.45 12.85
C LEU A 199 2.96 1.18 11.61
N THR A 200 2.15 1.24 10.56
CA THR A 200 2.39 2.10 9.41
C THR A 200 1.27 3.12 9.25
N THR A 201 1.61 4.35 8.88
CA THR A 201 0.61 5.35 8.50
C THR A 201 0.97 5.94 7.15
N THR A 202 -0.06 6.29 6.37
CA THR A 202 0.16 7.07 5.15
C THR A 202 -0.93 8.11 5.01
N SER A 203 -0.52 9.34 4.74
CA SER A 203 -1.40 10.48 4.49
C SER A 203 -1.08 11.08 3.14
N VAL A 204 -2.10 11.38 2.36
CA VAL A 204 -2.00 11.98 1.03
C VAL A 204 -2.96 13.13 0.93
N LEU A 205 -2.49 14.24 0.35
CA LEU A 205 -3.31 15.40 0.00
C LEU A 205 -2.96 15.84 -1.41
N MET A 206 -3.94 15.85 -2.31
CA MET A 206 -3.72 16.13 -3.74
C MET A 206 -4.71 17.14 -4.27
N TYR A 207 -4.29 17.86 -5.31
CA TYR A 207 -5.16 18.66 -6.15
C TYR A 207 -5.34 17.95 -7.51
N GLN A 208 -6.60 17.81 -7.94
CA GLN A 208 -6.99 17.13 -9.17
C GLN A 208 -7.31 18.13 -10.27
N TRP A 209 -6.61 18.02 -11.40
CA TRP A 209 -6.96 18.68 -12.65
C TRP A 209 -7.72 17.69 -13.52
N VAL A 210 -8.93 18.05 -13.89
CA VAL A 210 -9.74 17.28 -14.83
C VAL A 210 -9.66 17.95 -16.19
N SER A 211 -8.98 17.30 -17.12
CA SER A 211 -8.92 17.72 -18.51
C SER A 211 -9.40 16.53 -19.36
N GLY A 212 -10.59 16.65 -19.93
CA GLY A 212 -11.22 15.54 -20.65
C GLY A 212 -11.47 14.31 -19.75
N SER A 213 -11.20 13.12 -20.29
CA SER A 213 -11.41 11.83 -19.61
C SER A 213 -10.19 11.35 -18.79
N ALA A 214 -9.14 12.15 -18.67
CA ALA A 214 -7.85 11.72 -18.15
C ALA A 214 -7.36 12.62 -17.00
N PRO A 215 -7.90 12.50 -15.79
CA PRO A 215 -7.53 13.33 -14.65
C PRO A 215 -6.04 13.15 -14.28
N LEU A 216 -5.43 14.25 -13.86
CA LEU A 216 -4.11 14.31 -13.25
C LEU A 216 -4.28 14.83 -11.82
N ALA A 217 -3.74 14.15 -10.83
CA ALA A 217 -3.68 14.63 -9.47
C ALA A 217 -2.22 14.75 -9.01
N ILE A 218 -1.88 15.86 -8.37
CA ILE A 218 -0.55 16.12 -7.82
C ILE A 218 -0.70 16.60 -6.39
N GLY A 219 0.19 16.19 -5.50
CA GLY A 219 0.12 16.59 -4.12
C GLY A 219 1.27 16.14 -3.26
N ALA A 220 1.04 16.10 -1.96
CA ALA A 220 1.99 15.65 -0.95
C ALA A 220 1.62 14.27 -0.41
N ILE A 221 2.63 13.52 -0.01
CA ILE A 221 2.52 12.24 0.66
C ILE A 221 3.43 12.22 1.89
N HIS A 222 2.90 11.74 3.00
CA HIS A 222 3.64 11.48 4.22
C HIS A 222 3.45 10.01 4.62
N THR A 223 4.53 9.34 5.00
CA THR A 223 4.50 7.97 5.49
C THR A 223 5.31 7.84 6.76
N LEU A 224 4.85 6.97 7.65
CA LEU A 224 5.53 6.59 8.86
C LEU A 224 5.41 5.08 9.03
N ALA A 225 6.51 4.41 9.33
CA ALA A 225 6.55 3.03 9.80
C ALA A 225 7.30 2.99 11.14
N ARG A 226 6.80 2.23 12.11
CA ARG A 226 7.38 2.12 13.44
C ARG A 226 7.14 0.73 14.00
N VAL A 227 8.21 0.08 14.43
CA VAL A 227 8.15 -1.15 15.23
C VAL A 227 7.87 -0.77 16.69
N ASP A 228 6.94 -1.46 17.35
CA ASP A 228 6.46 -1.05 18.67
C ASP A 228 7.54 -1.11 19.75
N ASP A 229 8.27 -2.22 19.79
CA ASP A 229 9.28 -2.50 20.83
C ASP A 229 10.69 -1.98 20.47
N ALA A 230 10.89 -1.46 19.24
CA ALA A 230 12.18 -0.99 18.77
C ALA A 230 12.21 0.54 18.70
N ARG A 231 12.72 1.20 19.73
CA ARG A 231 12.74 2.66 19.84
C ARG A 231 13.48 3.37 18.70
N GLY A 232 14.47 2.73 18.09
CA GLY A 232 15.26 3.25 16.97
C GLY A 232 14.71 2.92 15.57
N ASN A 233 13.84 1.94 15.45
CA ASN A 233 13.32 1.46 14.16
C ASN A 233 12.07 2.26 13.71
N ARG A 234 12.33 3.49 13.31
CA ARG A 234 11.31 4.40 12.78
C ARG A 234 11.75 4.89 11.41
N ILE A 235 10.86 4.77 10.44
CA ILE A 235 11.05 5.25 9.07
C ILE A 235 9.97 6.28 8.79
N GLN A 236 10.36 7.51 8.48
CA GLN A 236 9.44 8.60 8.15
C GLN A 236 9.86 9.26 6.85
N LYS A 237 8.91 9.43 5.93
CA LYS A 237 9.15 10.08 4.64
C LYS A 237 8.09 11.14 4.38
N LEU A 238 8.52 12.23 3.73
CA LEU A 238 7.65 13.27 3.20
C LEU A 238 8.05 13.56 1.76
N GLY A 239 7.07 13.67 0.87
CA GLY A 239 7.37 13.86 -0.54
C GLY A 239 6.21 14.36 -1.37
N ALA A 240 6.47 14.41 -2.67
CA ALA A 240 5.48 14.71 -3.70
C ALA A 240 4.96 13.42 -4.33
N ILE A 241 3.69 13.45 -4.71
CA ILE A 241 3.00 12.38 -5.44
C ILE A 241 2.29 12.95 -6.66
N ALA A 242 2.37 12.24 -7.78
CA ALA A 242 1.60 12.52 -8.98
C ALA A 242 0.90 11.25 -9.45
N VAL A 243 -0.36 11.37 -9.84
CA VAL A 243 -1.18 10.28 -10.38
C VAL A 243 -1.85 10.74 -11.65
N LYS A 244 -1.60 10.02 -12.73
CA LYS A 244 -2.23 10.22 -14.04
C LYS A 244 -3.10 9.00 -14.35
N GLU A 245 -4.39 9.21 -14.51
CA GLU A 245 -5.26 8.21 -15.12
C GLU A 245 -5.29 8.41 -16.63
N PHE A 246 -5.41 7.32 -17.36
CA PHE A 246 -5.58 7.35 -18.82
C PHE A 246 -6.98 6.83 -19.15
N GLY A 247 -7.55 7.36 -20.24
CA GLY A 247 -8.88 6.92 -20.70
C GLY A 247 -8.91 5.41 -20.99
N ALA A 248 -10.10 4.85 -20.92
CA ALA A 248 -10.34 3.43 -21.19
C ALA A 248 -9.66 3.00 -22.51
N SER A 249 -9.01 1.84 -22.51
CA SER A 249 -8.35 1.22 -23.67
C SER A 249 -6.98 1.75 -24.11
N ARG A 250 -6.33 2.70 -23.43
CA ARG A 250 -4.94 3.00 -23.74
C ARG A 250 -4.03 1.83 -23.28
N PHE A 251 -3.05 1.49 -24.08
CA PHE A 251 -2.11 0.37 -23.82
C PHE A 251 -2.74 -1.03 -23.72
N ARG A 252 -3.95 -1.25 -24.26
CA ARG A 252 -4.71 -2.50 -24.11
C ARG A 252 -5.00 -2.92 -22.65
N LEU A 253 -4.81 -2.00 -21.71
CA LEU A 253 -5.14 -2.19 -20.29
C LEU A 253 -6.44 -1.47 -19.96
N PRO A 254 -7.36 -2.07 -19.19
CA PRO A 254 -8.56 -1.38 -18.75
C PRO A 254 -8.20 -0.32 -17.68
N HIS A 255 -8.68 0.90 -17.87
CA HIS A 255 -8.45 2.05 -16.96
C HIS A 255 -7.02 2.14 -16.41
N PRO A 256 -5.98 2.30 -17.29
CA PRO A 256 -4.61 2.33 -16.84
C PRO A 256 -4.30 3.62 -16.07
N SER A 257 -3.38 3.53 -15.13
CA SER A 257 -2.89 4.65 -14.34
C SER A 257 -1.37 4.62 -14.19
N LEU A 258 -0.77 5.79 -14.04
CA LEU A 258 0.64 5.96 -13.69
C LEU A 258 0.72 6.73 -12.37
N THR A 259 1.42 6.19 -11.41
CA THR A 259 1.72 6.83 -10.13
C THR A 259 3.22 7.05 -10.01
N MET A 260 3.62 8.24 -9.57
CA MET A 260 5.01 8.61 -9.29
C MET A 260 5.10 9.24 -7.90
N VAL A 261 6.12 8.87 -7.14
CA VAL A 261 6.42 9.43 -5.82
C VAL A 261 7.89 9.77 -5.76
N ILE A 262 8.20 10.95 -5.22
CA ILE A 262 9.56 11.34 -4.83
C ILE A 262 9.45 11.83 -3.39
N ALA A 263 10.23 11.26 -2.49
CA ALA A 263 10.15 11.58 -1.06
C ALA A 263 11.55 11.61 -0.44
N ARG A 264 11.69 12.40 0.62
CA ARG A 264 12.89 12.47 1.46
C ARG A 264 12.64 11.73 2.76
N TYR A 265 13.63 10.99 3.23
CA TYR A 265 13.63 10.41 4.57
C TYR A 265 13.82 11.53 5.59
N LEU A 266 12.81 11.77 6.42
CA LEU A 266 12.89 12.70 7.55
C LEU A 266 13.48 12.03 8.78
N ASP A 267 13.23 10.73 8.92
CA ASP A 267 13.72 9.88 9.99
C ASP A 267 13.91 8.46 9.46
N ASP A 268 15.06 7.88 9.72
CA ASP A 268 15.44 6.51 9.34
C ASP A 268 16.77 6.19 10.04
N PRO A 269 16.99 4.96 10.54
CA PRO A 269 18.25 4.61 11.20
C PRO A 269 19.49 4.81 10.34
N PHE A 270 19.37 4.70 8.99
CA PHE A 270 20.53 4.69 8.09
C PHE A 270 20.41 5.61 6.88
N LYS A 271 19.18 6.03 6.52
CA LYS A 271 18.88 6.78 5.27
C LYS A 271 18.34 8.18 5.52
N LYS A 272 18.49 8.68 6.74
CA LYS A 272 18.03 10.04 7.08
C LYS A 272 18.60 11.03 6.07
N ASP A 273 17.74 11.95 5.60
CA ASP A 273 18.04 12.99 4.61
C ASP A 273 18.26 12.51 3.17
N GLU A 274 18.23 11.21 2.89
CA GLU A 274 18.31 10.68 1.55
C GLU A 274 16.98 10.80 0.79
N TRP A 275 17.05 10.68 -0.53
CA TRP A 275 15.88 10.68 -1.41
C TRP A 275 15.49 9.26 -1.80
N SER A 276 14.19 9.04 -1.89
CA SER A 276 13.59 7.84 -2.49
C SER A 276 12.67 8.23 -3.63
N ALA A 277 12.56 7.38 -4.64
CA ALA A 277 11.61 7.53 -5.70
C ALA A 277 10.91 6.19 -5.99
N ALA A 278 9.66 6.26 -6.41
CA ALA A 278 8.89 5.10 -6.83
C ALA A 278 8.00 5.46 -8.01
N MET A 279 7.79 4.49 -8.89
CA MET A 279 6.88 4.58 -10.01
C MET A 279 6.06 3.29 -10.12
N ALA A 280 4.80 3.41 -10.45
CA ALA A 280 3.94 2.26 -10.67
C ALA A 280 2.96 2.48 -11.81
N ILE A 281 2.73 1.44 -12.60
CA ILE A 281 1.67 1.37 -13.60
C ILE A 281 0.61 0.41 -13.08
N GLY A 282 -0.62 0.88 -12.99
CA GLY A 282 -1.77 0.11 -12.53
C GLY A 282 -2.85 -0.01 -13.59
N PHE A 283 -3.75 -0.96 -13.39
CA PHE A 283 -4.98 -1.09 -14.15
C PHE A 283 -6.13 -1.56 -13.24
N ARG A 284 -7.37 -1.31 -13.69
CA ARG A 284 -8.59 -1.75 -13.01
C ARG A 284 -9.64 -2.20 -14.03
N ARG A 285 -10.28 -3.35 -13.77
CA ARG A 285 -11.39 -3.90 -14.55
C ARG A 285 -12.55 -4.25 -13.65
#